data_33fe727c2af52c557041f7398fc5dda0
#
_entry.id   33fe727c2af52c557041f7398fc5dda0
#
_cell.length_a   1.000
_cell.length_b   1.000
_cell.length_c   1.000
_cell.angle_alpha   90.00
_cell.angle_beta   90.00
_cell.angle_gamma   90.00
#
_symmetry.space_group_name_H-M   'P 1'
#
loop_
_entity.id
_entity.type
_entity.pdbx_description
1 polymer ?
#
loop_
_entity_poly.entity_id
_entity_poly.type
_entity_poly.pdbx_seq_one_letter_code
_entity_poly.pdbx_strand_id
1 'polypeptide(L)'
;MTQSPTARLMDGTALARRITEESTEAAAELRRRTGTAPCLATVLVGEDPASVTYVRMKRARCRQAGIASRHVALPASVTTAELVGTVTALSQDPSVHGILLQHPVGPHLDERAAFEAIAPEKDVDGVTTHSFAAMSFGLPGFVSCTPGGIMRLLDAYGVEPAGKRAVVVGRSAILGKPAGMLLLARDATVTYCHSRTADLAAAVREADILIAAVGRPRFLTGGDLKPGAVVVDAGYNEGNVGDVDFDSAATRASLITPVPGGVGPMTIAVLLAQTVEAAGRQLGTA
;
A
#
# COMPACT_ATOMS: atom_id res chain seq x y z
N MET A 1 -27.41 -18.61 -18.42
CA MET A 1 -27.29 -17.19 -18.84
C MET A 1 -26.32 -16.51 -17.91
N THR A 2 -25.08 -16.31 -18.33
CA THR A 2 -24.09 -15.54 -17.60
C THR A 2 -24.53 -14.08 -17.67
N GLN A 3 -24.96 -13.50 -16.55
CA GLN A 3 -25.21 -12.07 -16.48
C GLN A 3 -23.88 -11.35 -16.75
N SER A 4 -23.90 -10.41 -17.68
CA SER A 4 -22.74 -9.54 -17.91
C SER A 4 -22.39 -8.81 -16.62
N PRO A 5 -21.10 -8.64 -16.30
CA PRO A 5 -20.70 -7.91 -15.10
C PRO A 5 -21.32 -6.51 -15.09
N THR A 6 -21.99 -6.16 -14.01
CA THR A 6 -22.65 -4.85 -13.86
C THR A 6 -21.75 -3.81 -13.21
N ALA A 7 -20.71 -4.25 -12.49
CA ALA A 7 -19.78 -3.36 -11.81
C ALA A 7 -18.87 -2.59 -12.77
N ARG A 8 -18.69 -1.29 -12.52
CA ARG A 8 -17.64 -0.50 -13.16
C ARG A 8 -16.29 -0.86 -12.56
N LEU A 9 -15.26 -1.05 -13.40
CA LEU A 9 -13.92 -1.36 -12.93
C LEU A 9 -13.20 -0.13 -12.39
N MET A 10 -12.54 -0.29 -11.24
CA MET A 10 -11.58 0.68 -10.71
C MET A 10 -10.17 0.31 -11.21
N ASP A 11 -9.78 0.86 -12.37
CA ASP A 11 -8.47 0.61 -12.99
C ASP A 11 -7.35 1.35 -12.27
N GLY A 12 -6.66 0.63 -11.38
CA GLY A 12 -5.52 1.16 -10.66
C GLY A 12 -4.27 1.30 -11.52
N THR A 13 -4.16 0.54 -12.62
CA THR A 13 -3.02 0.65 -13.55
C THR A 13 -3.00 2.00 -14.24
N ALA A 14 -4.14 2.46 -14.73
CA ALA A 14 -4.27 3.77 -15.38
C ALA A 14 -3.99 4.91 -14.39
N LEU A 15 -4.53 4.83 -13.18
CA LEU A 15 -4.30 5.84 -12.13
C LEU A 15 -2.84 5.84 -11.67
N ALA A 16 -2.24 4.67 -11.43
CA ALA A 16 -0.84 4.54 -11.02
C ALA A 16 0.12 5.11 -12.07
N ARG A 17 -0.18 4.96 -13.37
CA ARG A 17 0.60 5.57 -14.44
C ARG A 17 0.60 7.09 -14.32
N ARG A 18 -0.57 7.71 -14.17
CA ARG A 18 -0.69 9.18 -14.01
C ARG A 18 0.11 9.68 -12.79
N ILE A 19 -0.04 9.03 -11.63
CA ILE A 19 0.71 9.40 -10.42
C ILE A 19 2.22 9.22 -10.62
N THR A 20 2.64 8.21 -11.37
CA THR A 20 4.06 8.00 -11.69
C THR A 20 4.59 9.08 -12.63
N GLU A 21 3.81 9.52 -13.63
CA GLU A 21 4.14 10.61 -14.51
C GLU A 21 4.31 11.93 -13.72
N GLU A 22 3.35 12.28 -12.87
CA GLU A 22 3.42 13.42 -11.95
C GLU A 22 4.65 13.35 -11.03
N SER A 23 4.95 12.19 -10.49
CA SER A 23 6.14 11.96 -9.64
C SER A 23 7.44 12.10 -10.43
N THR A 24 7.46 11.72 -11.70
CA THR A 24 8.62 11.86 -12.59
C THR A 24 8.91 13.33 -12.87
N GLU A 25 7.88 14.13 -13.17
CA GLU A 25 8.01 15.57 -13.36
C GLU A 25 8.50 16.26 -12.08
N ALA A 26 7.92 15.92 -10.94
CA ALA A 26 8.32 16.47 -9.66
C ALA A 26 9.77 16.09 -9.28
N ALA A 27 10.21 14.86 -9.55
CA ALA A 27 11.60 14.42 -9.34
C ALA A 27 12.58 15.18 -10.23
N ALA A 28 12.22 15.41 -11.49
CA ALA A 28 13.03 16.20 -12.42
C ALA A 28 13.15 17.68 -11.99
N GLU A 29 12.05 18.27 -11.54
CA GLU A 29 12.02 19.62 -10.99
C GLU A 29 12.89 19.74 -9.75
N LEU A 30 12.73 18.83 -8.80
CA LEU A 30 13.55 18.81 -7.60
C LEU A 30 15.05 18.75 -7.93
N ARG A 31 15.43 17.87 -8.87
CA ARG A 31 16.81 17.74 -9.32
C ARG A 31 17.33 19.03 -9.98
N ARG A 32 16.51 19.73 -10.76
CA ARG A 32 16.90 21.00 -11.37
C ARG A 32 17.15 22.07 -10.31
N ARG A 33 16.32 22.13 -9.26
CA ARG A 33 16.43 23.14 -8.19
C ARG A 33 17.57 22.89 -7.21
N THR A 34 17.82 21.62 -6.87
CA THR A 34 18.74 21.25 -5.80
C THR A 34 20.03 20.59 -6.27
N GLY A 35 20.12 20.16 -7.53
CA GLY A 35 21.20 19.34 -8.06
C GLY A 35 21.12 17.86 -7.62
N THR A 36 20.18 17.50 -6.72
CA THR A 36 20.06 16.17 -6.11
C THR A 36 18.81 15.45 -6.59
N ALA A 37 18.96 14.20 -7.06
CA ALA A 37 17.82 13.34 -7.35
C ALA A 37 17.26 12.73 -6.07
N PRO A 38 15.92 12.56 -5.95
CA PRO A 38 15.35 11.73 -4.89
C PRO A 38 16.01 10.35 -4.85
N CYS A 39 16.20 9.76 -3.69
CA CYS A 39 16.82 8.44 -3.54
C CYS A 39 16.01 7.56 -2.63
N LEU A 40 15.58 6.39 -3.15
CA LEU A 40 14.94 5.32 -2.39
C LEU A 40 15.95 4.21 -2.10
N ALA A 41 16.23 3.95 -0.83
CA ALA A 41 16.94 2.76 -0.40
C ALA A 41 15.95 1.59 -0.24
N THR A 42 16.27 0.45 -0.83
CA THR A 42 15.48 -0.77 -0.71
C THR A 42 16.32 -1.85 -0.05
N VAL A 43 15.90 -2.31 1.11
CA VAL A 43 16.54 -3.39 1.87
C VAL A 43 15.77 -4.69 1.61
N LEU A 44 16.48 -5.74 1.22
CA LEU A 44 15.95 -7.08 1.00
C LEU A 44 16.74 -8.08 1.84
N VAL A 45 16.06 -8.94 2.57
CA VAL A 45 16.67 -10.05 3.33
C VAL A 45 16.38 -11.36 2.61
N GLY A 46 17.43 -12.12 2.36
CA GLY A 46 17.34 -13.41 1.68
C GLY A 46 17.03 -13.29 0.18
N GLU A 47 16.64 -14.42 -0.41
CA GLU A 47 16.46 -14.59 -1.86
C GLU A 47 15.09 -15.18 -2.22
N ASP A 48 14.05 -14.91 -1.40
CA ASP A 48 12.70 -15.35 -1.75
C ASP A 48 12.31 -14.82 -3.14
N PRO A 49 11.93 -15.70 -4.10
CA PRO A 49 11.70 -15.31 -5.49
C PRO A 49 10.63 -14.23 -5.68
N ALA A 50 9.59 -14.26 -4.85
CA ALA A 50 8.53 -13.25 -4.91
C ALA A 50 9.08 -11.88 -4.46
N SER A 51 9.77 -11.83 -3.32
CA SER A 51 10.40 -10.61 -2.78
C SER A 51 11.44 -10.03 -3.74
N VAL A 52 12.30 -10.87 -4.31
CA VAL A 52 13.29 -10.46 -5.33
C VAL A 52 12.60 -9.85 -6.56
N THR A 53 11.54 -10.46 -7.04
CA THR A 53 10.78 -9.97 -8.20
C THR A 53 10.13 -8.62 -7.90
N TYR A 54 9.51 -8.46 -6.73
CA TYR A 54 8.91 -7.19 -6.29
C TYR A 54 9.95 -6.08 -6.17
N VAL A 55 11.08 -6.35 -5.52
CA VAL A 55 12.19 -5.38 -5.39
C VAL A 55 12.73 -4.97 -6.75
N ARG A 56 12.95 -5.93 -7.66
CA ARG A 56 13.39 -5.65 -9.03
C ARG A 56 12.42 -4.73 -9.77
N MET A 57 11.11 -4.98 -9.65
CA MET A 57 10.06 -4.16 -10.25
C MET A 57 10.03 -2.75 -9.66
N LYS A 58 10.06 -2.60 -8.32
CA LYS A 58 10.11 -1.31 -7.64
C LYS A 58 11.33 -0.49 -8.08
N ARG A 59 12.52 -1.10 -8.12
CA ARG A 59 13.76 -0.46 -8.59
C ARG A 59 13.67 -0.01 -10.06
N ALA A 60 13.07 -0.81 -10.93
CA ALA A 60 12.86 -0.43 -12.32
C ALA A 60 11.95 0.79 -12.43
N ARG A 61 10.87 0.84 -11.65
CA ARG A 61 9.95 1.99 -11.58
C ARG A 61 10.64 3.25 -11.04
N CYS A 62 11.46 3.13 -9.98
CA CYS A 62 12.27 4.25 -9.49
C CYS A 62 13.13 4.85 -10.61
N ARG A 63 13.89 4.02 -11.34
CA ARG A 63 14.74 4.49 -12.43
C ARG A 63 13.93 5.19 -13.54
N GLN A 64 12.77 4.64 -13.92
CA GLN A 64 11.88 5.25 -14.91
C GLN A 64 11.37 6.62 -14.45
N ALA A 65 11.13 6.79 -13.16
CA ALA A 65 10.67 8.05 -12.56
C ALA A 65 11.82 9.02 -12.20
N GLY A 66 13.07 8.75 -12.61
CA GLY A 66 14.21 9.62 -12.27
C GLY A 66 14.60 9.61 -10.79
N ILE A 67 14.14 8.63 -10.03
CA ILE A 67 14.48 8.42 -8.62
C ILE A 67 15.69 7.47 -8.55
N ALA A 68 16.75 7.90 -7.85
CA ALA A 68 17.90 7.07 -7.58
C ALA A 68 17.48 5.87 -6.71
N SER A 69 18.01 4.68 -7.01
CA SER A 69 17.65 3.47 -6.29
C SER A 69 18.90 2.81 -5.69
N ARG A 70 19.01 2.86 -4.38
CA ARG A 70 20.04 2.15 -3.61
C ARG A 70 19.50 0.80 -3.17
N HIS A 71 20.17 -0.28 -3.52
CA HIS A 71 19.78 -1.62 -3.14
C HIS A 71 20.74 -2.19 -2.11
N VAL A 72 20.20 -2.70 -1.01
CA VAL A 72 20.92 -3.38 0.05
C VAL A 72 20.35 -4.78 0.16
N ALA A 73 21.11 -5.78 -0.27
CA ALA A 73 20.77 -7.18 -0.09
C ALA A 73 21.52 -7.72 1.14
N LEU A 74 20.77 -8.30 2.06
CA LEU A 74 21.31 -8.96 3.25
C LEU A 74 21.09 -10.48 3.13
N PRO A 75 22.03 -11.30 3.63
CA PRO A 75 21.86 -12.75 3.59
C PRO A 75 20.69 -13.19 4.47
N ALA A 76 20.11 -14.36 4.16
CA ALA A 76 19.03 -14.92 4.97
C ALA A 76 19.46 -15.23 6.42
N SER A 77 20.77 -15.33 6.68
CA SER A 77 21.34 -15.57 8.01
C SER A 77 21.58 -14.28 8.83
N VAL A 78 21.22 -13.10 8.29
CA VAL A 78 21.41 -11.82 9.00
C VAL A 78 20.70 -11.85 10.36
N THR A 79 21.31 -11.25 11.36
CA THR A 79 20.69 -11.08 12.69
C THR A 79 19.80 -9.85 12.75
N THR A 80 18.88 -9.79 13.71
CA THR A 80 18.07 -8.58 13.96
C THR A 80 18.96 -7.35 14.20
N ALA A 81 20.05 -7.48 14.95
CA ALA A 81 20.95 -6.38 15.24
C ALA A 81 21.63 -5.83 13.97
N GLU A 82 22.08 -6.69 13.08
CA GLU A 82 22.69 -6.29 11.81
C GLU A 82 21.67 -5.64 10.87
N LEU A 83 20.44 -6.17 10.81
CA LEU A 83 19.36 -5.58 10.03
C LEU A 83 19.00 -4.19 10.55
N VAL A 84 18.79 -4.04 11.86
CA VAL A 84 18.52 -2.74 12.53
C VAL A 84 19.67 -1.78 12.29
N GLY A 85 20.92 -2.21 12.46
CA GLY A 85 22.11 -1.39 12.20
C GLY A 85 22.17 -0.90 10.75
N THR A 86 21.82 -1.76 9.78
CA THR A 86 21.76 -1.40 8.37
C THR A 86 20.70 -0.34 8.10
N VAL A 87 19.49 -0.51 8.64
CA VAL A 87 18.39 0.44 8.47
C VAL A 87 18.72 1.77 9.15
N THR A 88 19.32 1.73 10.35
CA THR A 88 19.78 2.93 11.06
C THR A 88 20.82 3.71 10.25
N ALA A 89 21.80 3.03 9.67
CA ALA A 89 22.79 3.67 8.81
C ALA A 89 22.18 4.36 7.59
N LEU A 90 21.18 3.73 6.96
CA LEU A 90 20.43 4.34 5.86
C LEU A 90 19.58 5.54 6.33
N SER A 91 19.02 5.47 7.54
CA SER A 91 18.25 6.57 8.15
C SER A 91 19.13 7.79 8.42
N GLN A 92 20.41 7.58 8.77
CA GLN A 92 21.37 8.64 9.01
C GLN A 92 22.05 9.18 7.74
N ASP A 93 21.95 8.48 6.62
CA ASP A 93 22.60 8.87 5.36
C ASP A 93 21.82 10.00 4.67
N PRO A 94 22.37 11.23 4.55
CA PRO A 94 21.68 12.36 3.92
C PRO A 94 21.43 12.18 2.41
N SER A 95 22.10 11.23 1.76
CA SER A 95 21.86 10.90 0.35
C SER A 95 20.67 9.97 0.13
N VAL A 96 20.07 9.42 1.20
CA VAL A 96 18.88 8.56 1.19
C VAL A 96 17.68 9.37 1.68
N HIS A 97 16.66 9.48 0.85
CA HIS A 97 15.47 10.29 1.17
C HIS A 97 14.27 9.45 1.57
N GLY A 98 14.24 8.18 1.19
CA GLY A 98 13.22 7.23 1.59
C GLY A 98 13.81 5.83 1.78
N ILE A 99 13.21 5.04 2.67
CA ILE A 99 13.63 3.67 2.96
C ILE A 99 12.43 2.74 2.79
N LEU A 100 12.66 1.65 2.06
CA LEU A 100 11.76 0.53 1.93
C LEU A 100 12.44 -0.71 2.46
N LEU A 101 11.97 -1.26 3.57
CA LEU A 101 12.32 -2.61 4.01
C LEU A 101 11.31 -3.59 3.41
N GLN A 102 11.78 -4.40 2.45
CA GLN A 102 10.92 -5.41 1.83
C GLN A 102 10.57 -6.48 2.85
N HIS A 103 9.30 -6.61 3.17
CA HIS A 103 8.76 -7.58 4.11
C HIS A 103 7.98 -8.71 3.36
N PRO A 104 7.83 -9.89 4.02
CA PRO A 104 8.36 -10.24 5.35
C PRO A 104 9.88 -10.47 5.32
N VAL A 105 10.57 -10.14 6.41
CA VAL A 105 12.03 -10.25 6.51
C VAL A 105 12.51 -11.65 6.91
N GLY A 106 11.61 -12.49 7.42
CA GLY A 106 11.89 -13.84 7.90
C GLY A 106 11.53 -14.03 9.37
N PRO A 107 11.16 -15.26 9.78
CA PRO A 107 10.56 -15.52 11.09
C PRO A 107 11.54 -15.44 12.27
N HIS A 108 12.85 -15.44 12.01
CA HIS A 108 13.91 -15.33 13.04
C HIS A 108 14.29 -13.88 13.35
N LEU A 109 13.75 -12.92 12.60
CA LEU A 109 14.05 -11.49 12.73
C LEU A 109 12.91 -10.75 13.43
N ASP A 110 13.26 -9.76 14.23
CA ASP A 110 12.30 -8.78 14.74
C ASP A 110 12.06 -7.71 13.67
N GLU A 111 11.07 -7.98 12.80
CA GLU A 111 10.66 -7.05 11.73
C GLU A 111 10.21 -5.70 12.30
N ARG A 112 9.55 -5.69 13.46
CA ARG A 112 9.07 -4.45 14.07
C ARG A 112 10.25 -3.59 14.52
N ALA A 113 11.26 -4.16 15.17
CA ALA A 113 12.46 -3.43 15.54
C ALA A 113 13.17 -2.82 14.31
N ALA A 114 13.20 -3.55 13.20
CA ALA A 114 13.79 -3.04 11.96
C ALA A 114 12.96 -1.90 11.34
N PHE A 115 11.64 -1.96 11.36
CA PHE A 115 10.79 -0.85 10.92
C PHE A 115 10.98 0.40 11.78
N GLU A 116 11.04 0.25 13.12
CA GLU A 116 11.22 1.39 14.03
C GLU A 116 12.60 2.07 13.91
N ALA A 117 13.58 1.43 13.25
CA ALA A 117 14.86 2.04 12.92
C ALA A 117 14.80 2.99 11.71
N ILE A 118 13.69 3.03 10.98
CA ILE A 118 13.48 3.97 9.90
C ILE A 118 13.12 5.34 10.49
N ALA A 119 13.90 6.36 10.13
CA ALA A 119 13.59 7.72 10.54
C ALA A 119 12.24 8.19 9.96
N PRO A 120 11.38 8.85 10.74
CA PRO A 120 10.02 9.23 10.31
C PRO A 120 9.95 9.98 8.99
N GLU A 121 10.91 10.88 8.74
CA GLU A 121 11.02 11.65 7.50
C GLU A 121 11.45 10.82 6.28
N LYS A 122 11.86 9.55 6.49
CA LYS A 122 12.26 8.58 5.45
C LYS A 122 11.36 7.35 5.40
N ASP A 123 10.34 7.27 6.27
CA ASP A 123 9.37 6.17 6.28
C ASP A 123 8.32 6.33 5.16
N VAL A 124 8.79 6.32 3.92
CA VAL A 124 7.97 6.52 2.73
C VAL A 124 7.03 5.36 2.41
N ASP A 125 7.17 4.24 3.11
CA ASP A 125 6.22 3.12 3.03
C ASP A 125 5.14 3.17 4.14
N GLY A 126 5.33 4.04 5.15
CA GLY A 126 4.38 4.30 6.23
C GLY A 126 4.17 3.10 7.15
N VAL A 127 5.26 2.44 7.55
CA VAL A 127 5.21 1.17 8.30
C VAL A 127 5.60 1.30 9.78
N THR A 128 6.18 2.44 10.18
CA THR A 128 6.59 2.68 11.57
C THR A 128 5.40 2.98 12.48
N THR A 129 5.59 2.83 13.78
CA THR A 129 4.61 3.25 14.79
C THR A 129 4.35 4.76 14.70
N HIS A 130 5.40 5.56 14.42
CA HIS A 130 5.26 6.99 14.23
C HIS A 130 4.30 7.33 13.08
N SER A 131 4.52 6.75 11.90
CA SER A 131 3.66 6.97 10.73
C SER A 131 2.22 6.52 10.96
N PHE A 132 2.02 5.38 11.62
CA PHE A 132 0.69 4.90 11.97
C PHE A 132 -0.01 5.85 12.96
N ALA A 133 0.71 6.32 13.99
CA ALA A 133 0.15 7.28 14.96
C ALA A 133 -0.18 8.62 14.29
N ALA A 134 0.74 9.17 13.50
CA ALA A 134 0.53 10.42 12.76
C ALA A 134 -0.73 10.31 11.87
N MET A 135 -0.84 9.27 11.08
CA MET A 135 -2.02 9.00 10.25
C MET A 135 -3.30 8.90 11.09
N SER A 136 -3.26 8.18 12.22
CA SER A 136 -4.43 7.96 13.07
C SER A 136 -4.92 9.22 13.77
N PHE A 137 -4.03 10.17 14.04
CA PHE A 137 -4.35 11.47 14.67
C PHE A 137 -4.53 12.61 13.65
N GLY A 138 -4.41 12.33 12.35
CA GLY A 138 -4.47 13.37 11.32
C GLY A 138 -3.29 14.33 11.35
N LEU A 139 -2.14 13.88 11.85
CA LEU A 139 -0.89 14.66 11.91
C LEU A 139 -0.09 14.48 10.61
N PRO A 140 0.79 15.44 10.28
CA PRO A 140 1.70 15.30 9.14
C PRO A 140 2.57 14.03 9.24
N GLY A 141 2.65 13.28 8.16
CA GLY A 141 3.41 12.04 8.07
C GLY A 141 3.14 11.32 6.76
N PHE A 142 3.82 10.21 6.53
CA PHE A 142 3.55 9.35 5.39
C PHE A 142 2.54 8.28 5.77
N VAL A 143 1.56 8.05 4.89
CA VAL A 143 0.58 6.97 5.08
C VAL A 143 1.13 5.67 4.49
N SER A 144 0.68 4.53 5.01
CA SER A 144 1.03 3.22 4.41
C SER A 144 0.66 3.21 2.92
N CYS A 145 1.59 2.80 2.06
CA CYS A 145 1.46 2.96 0.61
C CYS A 145 0.21 2.28 0.03
N THR A 146 -0.08 1.04 0.42
CA THR A 146 -1.25 0.32 -0.08
C THR A 146 -2.56 0.96 0.37
N PRO A 147 -2.79 1.26 1.66
CA PRO A 147 -3.96 2.03 2.11
C PRO A 147 -4.08 3.40 1.45
N GLY A 148 -2.98 4.14 1.32
CA GLY A 148 -2.95 5.42 0.60
C GLY A 148 -3.36 5.28 -0.87
N GLY A 149 -2.94 4.19 -1.52
CA GLY A 149 -3.36 3.83 -2.87
C GLY A 149 -4.85 3.51 -2.98
N ILE A 150 -5.40 2.82 -1.98
CA ILE A 150 -6.85 2.55 -1.90
C ILE A 150 -7.63 3.85 -1.80
N MET A 151 -7.22 4.78 -0.93
CA MET A 151 -7.90 6.07 -0.80
C MET A 151 -7.89 6.87 -2.10
N ARG A 152 -6.74 6.90 -2.81
CA ARG A 152 -6.63 7.56 -4.11
C ARG A 152 -7.49 6.90 -5.20
N LEU A 153 -7.67 5.57 -5.14
CA LEU A 153 -8.62 4.87 -6.02
C LEU A 153 -10.05 5.32 -5.74
N LEU A 154 -10.48 5.32 -4.48
CA LEU A 154 -11.82 5.76 -4.10
C LEU A 154 -12.09 7.19 -4.59
N ASP A 155 -11.13 8.11 -4.40
CA ASP A 155 -11.22 9.50 -4.88
C ASP A 155 -11.37 9.58 -6.39
N ALA A 156 -10.52 8.87 -7.13
CA ALA A 156 -10.51 8.91 -8.60
C ALA A 156 -11.82 8.39 -9.22
N TYR A 157 -12.54 7.55 -8.49
CA TYR A 157 -13.82 6.99 -8.92
C TYR A 157 -15.03 7.67 -8.27
N GLY A 158 -14.81 8.76 -7.54
CA GLY A 158 -15.88 9.57 -6.93
C GLY A 158 -16.60 8.86 -5.78
N VAL A 159 -15.89 7.97 -5.08
CA VAL A 159 -16.44 7.29 -3.90
C VAL A 159 -16.24 8.17 -2.68
N GLU A 160 -17.33 8.67 -2.14
CA GLU A 160 -17.32 9.48 -0.90
C GLU A 160 -17.55 8.55 0.31
N PRO A 161 -16.58 8.43 1.25
CA PRO A 161 -16.71 7.58 2.41
C PRO A 161 -17.62 8.15 3.51
N ALA A 162 -17.82 9.46 3.56
CA ALA A 162 -18.60 10.11 4.61
C ALA A 162 -20.00 9.50 4.75
N GLY A 163 -20.35 9.10 5.97
CA GLY A 163 -21.64 8.49 6.31
C GLY A 163 -21.82 7.05 5.80
N LYS A 164 -20.81 6.45 5.12
CA LYS A 164 -20.86 5.08 4.60
C LYS A 164 -20.42 4.07 5.65
N ARG A 165 -20.95 2.85 5.55
CA ARG A 165 -20.46 1.68 6.29
C ARG A 165 -19.31 1.06 5.54
N ALA A 166 -18.11 1.17 6.07
CA ALA A 166 -16.91 0.56 5.52
C ALA A 166 -16.57 -0.71 6.32
N VAL A 167 -16.42 -1.83 5.64
CA VAL A 167 -16.00 -3.09 6.24
C VAL A 167 -14.62 -3.45 5.72
N VAL A 168 -13.67 -3.61 6.64
CA VAL A 168 -12.32 -4.04 6.33
C VAL A 168 -12.13 -5.47 6.80
N VAL A 169 -12.01 -6.41 5.87
CA VAL A 169 -11.75 -7.83 6.15
C VAL A 169 -10.24 -8.04 6.10
N GLY A 170 -9.63 -8.04 7.28
CA GLY A 170 -8.19 -8.07 7.51
C GLY A 170 -7.77 -7.05 8.57
N ARG A 171 -6.72 -7.38 9.34
CA ARG A 171 -6.24 -6.52 10.44
C ARG A 171 -4.72 -6.43 10.55
N SER A 172 -4.03 -6.59 9.43
CA SER A 172 -2.57 -6.41 9.40
C SER A 172 -2.20 -4.98 9.78
N ALA A 173 -1.01 -4.82 10.37
CA ALA A 173 -0.52 -3.51 10.81
C ALA A 173 -0.23 -2.56 9.62
N ILE A 174 0.07 -3.14 8.46
CA ILE A 174 0.52 -2.40 7.27
C ILE A 174 -0.57 -2.17 6.21
N LEU A 175 -1.73 -2.84 6.33
CA LEU A 175 -2.80 -2.73 5.34
C LEU A 175 -4.18 -2.59 6.00
N GLY A 176 -4.68 -3.63 6.68
CA GLY A 176 -6.06 -3.63 7.18
C GLY A 176 -6.33 -2.52 8.19
N LYS A 177 -5.50 -2.41 9.24
CA LYS A 177 -5.67 -1.34 10.24
C LYS A 177 -5.52 0.05 9.62
N PRO A 178 -4.45 0.36 8.85
CA PRO A 178 -4.32 1.66 8.22
C PRO A 178 -5.46 2.01 7.27
N ALA A 179 -5.93 1.07 6.45
CA ALA A 179 -7.04 1.32 5.52
C ALA A 179 -8.33 1.74 6.25
N GLY A 180 -8.68 1.06 7.34
CA GLY A 180 -9.84 1.45 8.13
C GLY A 180 -9.65 2.77 8.87
N MET A 181 -8.45 3.09 9.37
CA MET A 181 -8.17 4.39 9.99
C MET A 181 -8.31 5.54 8.98
N LEU A 182 -7.83 5.36 7.76
CA LEU A 182 -7.99 6.36 6.69
C LEU A 182 -9.44 6.54 6.28
N LEU A 183 -10.24 5.46 6.25
CA LEU A 183 -11.68 5.55 6.00
C LEU A 183 -12.41 6.26 7.14
N LEU A 184 -12.04 5.97 8.40
CA LEU A 184 -12.57 6.64 9.58
C LEU A 184 -12.25 8.15 9.55
N ALA A 185 -11.03 8.53 9.18
CA ALA A 185 -10.61 9.93 9.03
C ALA A 185 -11.38 10.67 7.91
N ARG A 186 -12.13 9.94 7.09
CA ARG A 186 -13.05 10.47 6.06
C ARG A 186 -14.52 10.26 6.41
N ASP A 187 -14.83 10.21 7.70
CA ASP A 187 -16.17 10.12 8.26
C ASP A 187 -16.96 8.85 7.88
N ALA A 188 -16.28 7.76 7.53
CA ALA A 188 -16.91 6.46 7.39
C ALA A 188 -17.13 5.80 8.76
N THR A 189 -18.21 5.03 8.89
CA THR A 189 -18.36 4.08 10.01
C THR A 189 -17.62 2.80 9.66
N VAL A 190 -16.55 2.46 10.40
CA VAL A 190 -15.66 1.36 10.05
C VAL A 190 -15.86 0.15 10.95
N THR A 191 -16.03 -1.01 10.34
CA THR A 191 -16.03 -2.32 11.00
C THR A 191 -14.83 -3.14 10.55
N TYR A 192 -14.00 -3.59 11.50
CA TYR A 192 -12.91 -4.52 11.22
C TYR A 192 -13.36 -5.96 11.44
N CYS A 193 -13.17 -6.79 10.40
CA CYS A 193 -13.44 -8.22 10.46
C CYS A 193 -12.13 -9.01 10.35
N HIS A 194 -12.09 -10.17 10.99
CA HIS A 194 -10.91 -11.04 11.04
C HIS A 194 -11.31 -12.51 11.29
N SER A 195 -10.34 -13.40 11.39
CA SER A 195 -10.55 -14.85 11.55
C SER A 195 -11.35 -15.26 12.80
N ARG A 196 -11.61 -14.34 13.73
CA ARG A 196 -12.42 -14.58 14.94
C ARG A 196 -13.74 -13.81 14.93
N THR A 197 -14.11 -13.19 13.81
CA THR A 197 -15.41 -12.54 13.65
C THR A 197 -16.50 -13.60 13.59
N ALA A 198 -17.50 -13.51 14.47
CA ALA A 198 -18.51 -14.56 14.65
C ALA A 198 -19.39 -14.74 13.40
N ASP A 199 -19.86 -13.63 12.80
CA ASP A 199 -20.67 -13.65 11.58
C ASP A 199 -20.07 -12.64 10.56
N LEU A 200 -19.08 -13.11 9.84
CA LEU A 200 -18.43 -12.32 8.80
C LEU A 200 -19.41 -11.94 7.68
N ALA A 201 -20.25 -12.89 7.28
CA ALA A 201 -21.17 -12.68 6.18
C ALA A 201 -22.21 -11.60 6.49
N ALA A 202 -22.70 -11.52 7.74
CA ALA A 202 -23.59 -10.44 8.16
C ALA A 202 -22.90 -9.07 8.09
N ALA A 203 -21.66 -8.96 8.57
CA ALA A 203 -20.90 -7.72 8.51
C ALA A 203 -20.65 -7.27 7.06
N VAL A 204 -20.25 -8.19 6.17
CA VAL A 204 -19.95 -7.90 4.75
C VAL A 204 -21.22 -7.48 4.00
N ARG A 205 -22.38 -8.08 4.30
CA ARG A 205 -23.66 -7.71 3.66
C ARG A 205 -24.12 -6.29 3.98
N GLU A 206 -23.59 -5.67 5.02
CA GLU A 206 -23.93 -4.27 5.36
C GLU A 206 -22.96 -3.24 4.74
N ALA A 207 -21.86 -3.70 4.13
CA ALA A 207 -20.81 -2.84 3.62
C ALA A 207 -21.24 -2.01 2.40
N ASP A 208 -21.20 -0.70 2.50
CA ASP A 208 -21.23 0.20 1.34
C ASP A 208 -19.86 0.20 0.63
N ILE A 209 -18.78 0.10 1.43
CA ILE A 209 -17.39 0.00 0.97
C ILE A 209 -16.78 -1.24 1.64
N LEU A 210 -16.30 -2.17 0.84
CA LEU A 210 -15.63 -3.39 1.30
C LEU A 210 -14.15 -3.35 0.91
N ILE A 211 -13.27 -3.51 1.89
CA ILE A 211 -11.83 -3.74 1.67
C ILE A 211 -11.52 -5.19 2.02
N ALA A 212 -11.11 -6.00 1.05
CA ALA A 212 -10.65 -7.37 1.26
C ALA A 212 -9.12 -7.41 1.34
N ALA A 213 -8.57 -7.91 2.46
CA ALA A 213 -7.13 -7.91 2.76
C ALA A 213 -6.74 -9.07 3.69
N VAL A 214 -7.05 -10.31 3.29
CA VAL A 214 -6.84 -11.52 4.11
C VAL A 214 -5.80 -12.50 3.55
N GLY A 215 -5.38 -12.31 2.28
CA GLY A 215 -4.44 -13.20 1.60
C GLY A 215 -5.01 -14.62 1.41
N ARG A 216 -6.29 -14.73 1.08
CA ARG A 216 -6.98 -15.99 0.81
C ARG A 216 -7.72 -15.89 -0.52
N PRO A 217 -7.35 -16.71 -1.53
CA PRO A 217 -7.91 -16.59 -2.87
C PRO A 217 -9.42 -16.83 -2.86
N ARG A 218 -10.18 -15.92 -3.50
CA ARG A 218 -11.63 -15.99 -3.70
C ARG A 218 -12.43 -16.23 -2.42
N PHE A 219 -11.96 -15.71 -1.30
CA PHE A 219 -12.56 -15.94 0.01
C PHE A 219 -13.93 -15.28 0.17
N LEU A 220 -14.14 -14.10 -0.44
CA LEU A 220 -15.43 -13.42 -0.45
C LEU A 220 -16.09 -13.56 -1.82
N THR A 221 -17.37 -13.86 -1.82
CA THR A 221 -18.15 -14.08 -3.04
C THR A 221 -19.21 -13.00 -3.26
N GLY A 222 -19.79 -12.93 -4.45
CA GLY A 222 -20.92 -12.03 -4.73
C GLY A 222 -22.10 -12.24 -3.79
N GLY A 223 -22.34 -13.48 -3.31
CA GLY A 223 -23.40 -13.79 -2.35
C GLY A 223 -23.23 -13.13 -0.99
N ASP A 224 -22.00 -12.77 -0.63
CA ASP A 224 -21.68 -12.11 0.62
C ASP A 224 -21.87 -10.59 0.55
N LEU A 225 -21.97 -10.00 -0.64
CA LEU A 225 -21.96 -8.56 -0.85
C LEU A 225 -23.32 -7.90 -0.70
N LYS A 226 -23.33 -6.70 -0.17
CA LYS A 226 -24.46 -5.77 -0.33
C LYS A 226 -24.61 -5.41 -1.82
N PRO A 227 -25.82 -5.47 -2.40
CA PRO A 227 -26.03 -4.98 -3.76
C PRO A 227 -25.61 -3.51 -3.90
N GLY A 228 -24.81 -3.22 -4.92
CA GLY A 228 -24.29 -1.88 -5.17
C GLY A 228 -23.07 -1.48 -4.35
N ALA A 229 -22.49 -2.38 -3.56
CA ALA A 229 -21.27 -2.11 -2.79
C ALA A 229 -20.10 -1.71 -3.68
N VAL A 230 -19.20 -0.88 -3.14
CA VAL A 230 -17.86 -0.63 -3.69
C VAL A 230 -16.91 -1.67 -3.11
N VAL A 231 -16.25 -2.45 -3.98
CA VAL A 231 -15.38 -3.55 -3.57
C VAL A 231 -13.94 -3.26 -3.95
N VAL A 232 -13.07 -3.18 -2.95
CA VAL A 232 -11.63 -3.01 -3.12
C VAL A 232 -10.94 -4.29 -2.68
N ASP A 233 -10.43 -5.03 -3.63
CA ASP A 233 -9.66 -6.24 -3.40
C ASP A 233 -8.17 -5.90 -3.33
N ALA A 234 -7.61 -5.97 -2.13
CA ALA A 234 -6.18 -5.76 -1.87
C ALA A 234 -5.42 -7.08 -1.70
N GLY A 235 -6.10 -8.21 -1.91
CA GLY A 235 -5.49 -9.53 -1.93
C GLY A 235 -4.64 -9.74 -3.18
N TYR A 236 -3.54 -10.47 -3.01
CA TYR A 236 -2.74 -10.95 -4.13
C TYR A 236 -2.21 -12.34 -3.79
N ASN A 237 -2.73 -13.34 -4.47
CA ASN A 237 -2.46 -14.75 -4.22
C ASN A 237 -1.82 -15.40 -5.45
N GLU A 238 -1.34 -16.64 -5.30
CA GLU A 238 -0.80 -17.43 -6.40
C GLU A 238 -1.79 -17.50 -7.58
N GLY A 239 -1.28 -17.44 -8.80
CA GLY A 239 -2.12 -17.36 -10.01
C GLY A 239 -2.70 -15.98 -10.30
N ASN A 240 -2.21 -14.90 -9.65
CA ASN A 240 -2.71 -13.53 -9.81
C ASN A 240 -4.20 -13.40 -9.45
N VAL A 241 -4.61 -14.04 -8.37
CA VAL A 241 -6.00 -14.07 -7.89
C VAL A 241 -6.13 -13.21 -6.63
N GLY A 242 -7.22 -12.46 -6.53
CA GLY A 242 -7.55 -11.66 -5.36
C GLY A 242 -8.21 -12.46 -4.24
N ASP A 243 -8.56 -11.76 -3.16
CA ASP A 243 -9.30 -12.31 -2.02
C ASP A 243 -10.81 -12.39 -2.32
N VAL A 244 -11.27 -11.72 -3.37
CA VAL A 244 -12.67 -11.71 -3.80
C VAL A 244 -12.83 -12.58 -5.04
N ASP A 245 -13.89 -13.37 -5.09
CA ASP A 245 -14.33 -14.03 -6.32
C ASP A 245 -14.89 -12.99 -7.27
N PHE A 246 -14.02 -12.51 -8.17
CA PHE A 246 -14.25 -11.35 -9.02
C PHE A 246 -15.53 -11.51 -9.87
N ASP A 247 -15.71 -12.67 -10.51
CA ASP A 247 -16.80 -12.87 -11.45
C ASP A 247 -18.17 -12.77 -10.76
N SER A 248 -18.31 -13.43 -9.61
CA SER A 248 -19.57 -13.36 -8.84
C SER A 248 -19.76 -11.98 -8.19
N ALA A 249 -18.68 -11.36 -7.68
CA ALA A 249 -18.73 -10.04 -7.06
C ALA A 249 -19.10 -8.94 -8.05
N ALA A 250 -18.60 -9.00 -9.28
CA ALA A 250 -18.89 -8.02 -10.34
C ALA A 250 -20.37 -8.00 -10.76
N THR A 251 -21.13 -9.05 -10.49
CA THR A 251 -22.58 -9.05 -10.72
C THR A 251 -23.38 -8.30 -9.65
N ARG A 252 -22.76 -7.98 -8.51
CA ARG A 252 -23.42 -7.39 -7.33
C ARG A 252 -22.89 -6.01 -6.98
N ALA A 253 -21.59 -5.79 -7.14
CA ALA A 253 -20.93 -4.53 -6.85
C ALA A 253 -21.34 -3.41 -7.84
N SER A 254 -21.23 -2.16 -7.41
CA SER A 254 -21.29 -1.00 -8.32
C SER A 254 -19.91 -0.67 -8.90
N LEU A 255 -18.88 -0.79 -8.06
CA LEU A 255 -17.48 -0.59 -8.38
C LEU A 255 -16.65 -1.74 -7.83
N ILE A 256 -15.66 -2.21 -8.58
CA ILE A 256 -14.76 -3.28 -8.14
C ILE A 256 -13.35 -3.09 -8.70
N THR A 257 -12.32 -3.38 -7.90
CA THR A 257 -10.95 -3.43 -8.38
C THR A 257 -10.64 -4.79 -9.01
N PRO A 258 -9.97 -4.83 -10.19
CA PRO A 258 -9.47 -6.10 -10.73
C PRO A 258 -8.19 -6.54 -10.01
N VAL A 259 -7.93 -7.84 -9.98
CA VAL A 259 -6.64 -8.41 -9.58
C VAL A 259 -6.16 -9.34 -10.70
N PRO A 260 -5.02 -9.02 -11.34
CA PRO A 260 -4.16 -7.86 -11.15
C PRO A 260 -4.74 -6.56 -11.75
N GLY A 261 -4.12 -5.42 -11.42
CA GLY A 261 -4.42 -4.13 -12.07
C GLY A 261 -5.22 -3.13 -11.23
N GLY A 262 -5.71 -3.55 -10.04
CA GLY A 262 -6.37 -2.67 -9.08
C GLY A 262 -5.41 -2.05 -8.07
N VAL A 263 -5.37 -2.56 -6.85
CA VAL A 263 -4.60 -1.99 -5.73
C VAL A 263 -3.09 -2.12 -5.90
N GLY A 264 -2.59 -3.24 -6.44
CA GLY A 264 -1.14 -3.50 -6.52
C GLY A 264 -0.32 -2.40 -7.21
N PRO A 265 -0.69 -1.93 -8.43
CA PRO A 265 0.01 -0.83 -9.10
C PRO A 265 0.02 0.46 -8.28
N MET A 266 -1.03 0.74 -7.52
CA MET A 266 -1.17 1.93 -6.70
C MET A 266 -0.15 2.00 -5.56
N THR A 267 0.18 0.86 -4.94
CA THR A 267 1.20 0.78 -3.89
C THR A 267 2.54 1.33 -4.36
N ILE A 268 2.96 0.94 -5.57
CA ILE A 268 4.22 1.41 -6.13
C ILE A 268 4.15 2.90 -6.47
N ALA A 269 3.06 3.35 -7.08
CA ALA A 269 2.90 4.76 -7.45
C ALA A 269 2.91 5.68 -6.21
N VAL A 270 2.25 5.28 -5.12
CA VAL A 270 2.28 6.03 -3.85
C VAL A 270 3.68 6.04 -3.25
N LEU A 271 4.41 4.91 -3.27
CA LEU A 271 5.79 4.84 -2.78
C LEU A 271 6.71 5.83 -3.52
N LEU A 272 6.59 5.92 -4.85
CA LEU A 272 7.36 6.87 -5.65
C LEU A 272 7.00 8.31 -5.29
N ALA A 273 5.73 8.64 -5.22
CA ALA A 273 5.24 9.96 -4.87
C ALA A 273 5.74 10.38 -3.48
N GLN A 274 5.61 9.52 -2.47
CA GLN A 274 6.08 9.77 -1.11
C GLN A 274 7.61 9.89 -1.04
N THR A 275 8.36 9.16 -1.88
CA THR A 275 9.82 9.31 -1.96
C THR A 275 10.23 10.68 -2.51
N VAL A 276 9.55 11.18 -3.52
CA VAL A 276 9.81 12.51 -4.08
C VAL A 276 9.44 13.59 -3.07
N GLU A 277 8.30 13.45 -2.40
CA GLU A 277 7.86 14.36 -1.34
C GLU A 277 8.84 14.38 -0.16
N ALA A 278 9.32 13.21 0.30
CA ALA A 278 10.32 13.10 1.35
C ALA A 278 11.62 13.81 0.98
N ALA A 279 12.07 13.66 -0.26
CA ALA A 279 13.24 14.34 -0.75
C ALA A 279 13.03 15.87 -0.79
N GLY A 280 11.86 16.33 -1.24
CA GLY A 280 11.52 17.75 -1.25
C GLY A 280 11.56 18.38 0.14
N ARG A 281 10.96 17.70 1.13
CA ARG A 281 10.98 18.15 2.54
C ARG A 281 12.41 18.19 3.10
N GLN A 282 13.22 17.15 2.88
CA GLN A 282 14.60 17.05 3.39
C GLN A 282 15.55 18.04 2.70
N LEU A 283 15.30 18.41 1.45
CA LEU A 283 16.09 19.38 0.69
C LEU A 283 15.54 20.83 0.79
N GLY A 284 14.54 21.06 1.63
CA GLY A 284 14.01 22.41 1.90
C GLY A 284 13.28 23.06 0.70
N THR A 285 12.64 22.25 -0.13
CA THR A 285 11.91 22.74 -1.33
C THR A 285 10.40 22.54 -1.27
N ALA A 286 9.89 21.85 -0.24
CA ALA A 286 8.48 21.60 -0.01
C ALA A 286 7.90 22.59 1.00
#